data_a2f344bf48d87a779e6c1aab0beaaf31
#
_entry.id   a2f344bf48d87a779e6c1aab0beaaf31
#
_cell.length_a   1.000
_cell.length_b   1.000
_cell.length_c   1.000
_cell.angle_alpha   90.00
_cell.angle_beta   90.00
_cell.angle_gamma   90.00
#
_symmetry.space_group_name_H-M   'P 1'
#
loop_
_entity.id
_entity.type
_entity.pdbx_description
1 polymer ?
#
loop_
_entity_poly.entity_id
_entity_poly.type
_entity_poly.pdbx_seq_one_letter_code
_entity_poly.pdbx_strand_id
1 'polypeptide(L)'
;MRAPALAVLTLLVISCTAPALAANEDRYSYITVEDVQIQLDNGTAVVHVNYSVDEGTRFIFFLLGKQDLKNKLLKILNYDDARVQRIDLSSADLIVYNASLSYGKGVYWYPSHKFNVVIPLLTIQSPQATRKFINQTEFPEGMGFFAETGTPAPQVQAGGTIQVPATE
;
A
#
# COMPACT_ATOMS: atom_id res chain seq x y z
N MET A 1 42.26 -23.44 -44.40
CA MET A 1 40.80 -23.43 -44.28
C MET A 1 40.37 -23.66 -42.81
N ARG A 2 40.55 -22.60 -41.94
CA ARG A 2 40.19 -22.64 -40.49
C ARG A 2 39.43 -21.38 -40.01
N ALA A 3 38.99 -20.52 -40.91
CA ALA A 3 38.34 -19.26 -40.57
C ALA A 3 36.82 -19.32 -40.22
N PRO A 4 36.00 -20.28 -40.71
CA PRO A 4 34.56 -20.25 -40.44
C PRO A 4 34.19 -20.73 -39.04
N ALA A 5 35.03 -21.54 -38.36
CA ALA A 5 34.70 -22.07 -37.03
C ALA A 5 34.77 -21.00 -35.91
N LEU A 6 35.67 -20.04 -36.06
CA LEU A 6 35.85 -18.94 -35.10
C LEU A 6 34.69 -17.90 -35.15
N ALA A 7 34.16 -17.66 -36.35
CA ALA A 7 33.04 -16.75 -36.57
C ALA A 7 31.71 -17.30 -35.95
N VAL A 8 31.50 -18.60 -36.00
CA VAL A 8 30.32 -19.24 -35.44
C VAL A 8 30.38 -19.24 -33.89
N LEU A 9 31.57 -19.40 -33.31
CA LEU A 9 31.75 -19.38 -31.86
C LEU A 9 31.51 -17.98 -31.27
N THR A 10 31.97 -16.89 -31.98
CA THR A 10 31.70 -15.52 -31.53
C THR A 10 30.23 -15.14 -31.63
N LEU A 11 29.51 -15.62 -32.65
CA LEU A 11 28.06 -15.38 -32.76
C LEU A 11 27.26 -16.04 -31.67
N LEU A 12 27.69 -17.23 -31.22
CA LEU A 12 27.00 -17.98 -30.13
C LEU A 12 27.17 -17.31 -28.76
N VAL A 13 28.32 -16.67 -28.52
CA VAL A 13 28.58 -15.99 -27.23
C VAL A 13 27.78 -14.68 -27.10
N ILE A 14 27.52 -13.99 -28.22
CA ILE A 14 26.76 -12.72 -28.22
C ILE A 14 25.27 -12.94 -27.97
N SER A 15 24.72 -14.13 -28.31
CA SER A 15 23.30 -14.45 -28.09
C SER A 15 22.97 -14.78 -26.66
N CYS A 16 23.93 -14.99 -25.74
CA CYS A 16 23.70 -15.32 -24.33
C CYS A 16 23.65 -14.10 -23.40
N THR A 17 23.88 -12.88 -23.88
CA THR A 17 23.73 -11.67 -23.08
C THR A 17 22.36 -11.03 -23.27
N ALA A 18 21.28 -11.80 -23.07
CA ALA A 18 19.98 -11.20 -22.90
C ALA A 18 20.00 -10.46 -21.54
N PRO A 19 19.68 -9.16 -21.50
CA PRO A 19 19.72 -8.41 -20.26
C PRO A 19 18.66 -8.99 -19.31
N ALA A 20 19.10 -9.38 -18.12
CA ALA A 20 18.25 -9.85 -17.02
C ALA A 20 17.31 -8.74 -16.45
N LEU A 21 17.11 -7.66 -17.19
CA LEU A 21 16.24 -6.52 -16.81
C LEU A 21 14.75 -6.79 -17.04
N ALA A 22 14.38 -7.79 -17.86
CA ALA A 22 12.98 -8.08 -18.16
C ALA A 22 12.27 -8.92 -17.07
N ALA A 23 12.99 -9.48 -16.11
CA ALA A 23 12.42 -10.42 -15.15
C ALA A 23 11.57 -9.78 -14.02
N ASN A 24 11.56 -8.45 -13.89
CA ASN A 24 10.79 -7.78 -12.84
C ASN A 24 9.45 -7.20 -13.30
N GLU A 25 9.26 -6.91 -14.59
CA GLU A 25 8.00 -6.35 -15.10
C GLU A 25 6.87 -7.38 -15.14
N ASP A 26 7.17 -8.65 -15.42
CA ASP A 26 6.15 -9.72 -15.47
C ASP A 26 5.58 -10.12 -14.09
N ARG A 27 6.25 -9.71 -13.01
CA ARG A 27 5.87 -10.15 -11.66
C ARG A 27 4.54 -9.58 -11.19
N TYR A 28 4.14 -8.41 -11.71
CA TYR A 28 2.92 -7.70 -11.34
C TYR A 28 2.06 -7.37 -12.57
N SER A 29 2.33 -7.98 -13.71
CA SER A 29 1.85 -7.62 -15.05
C SER A 29 0.33 -7.52 -15.20
N TYR A 30 -0.44 -8.14 -14.32
CA TYR A 30 -1.91 -8.08 -14.38
C TYR A 30 -2.54 -7.07 -13.40
N ILE A 31 -1.75 -6.40 -12.55
CA ILE A 31 -2.22 -5.37 -11.62
C ILE A 31 -1.55 -4.05 -11.99
N THR A 32 -2.34 -3.06 -12.32
CA THR A 32 -1.89 -1.68 -12.52
C THR A 32 -2.40 -0.84 -11.36
N VAL A 33 -1.50 -0.35 -10.50
CA VAL A 33 -1.85 0.56 -9.41
C VAL A 33 -2.17 1.92 -10.00
N GLU A 34 -3.26 2.53 -9.58
CA GLU A 34 -3.71 3.84 -10.03
C GLU A 34 -3.44 4.90 -8.96
N ASP A 35 -3.85 4.62 -7.73
CA ASP A 35 -3.58 5.51 -6.60
C ASP A 35 -3.44 4.74 -5.29
N VAL A 36 -2.67 5.31 -4.36
CA VAL A 36 -2.50 4.81 -3.00
C VAL A 36 -2.73 5.97 -2.03
N GLN A 37 -3.67 5.78 -1.11
CA GLN A 37 -3.97 6.72 -0.05
C GLN A 37 -3.60 6.09 1.30
N ILE A 38 -2.75 6.76 2.05
CA ILE A 38 -2.26 6.33 3.36
C ILE A 38 -2.79 7.31 4.39
N GLN A 39 -3.67 6.86 5.26
CA GLN A 39 -4.18 7.63 6.38
C GLN A 39 -3.48 7.18 7.66
N LEU A 40 -2.75 8.10 8.28
CA LEU A 40 -2.00 7.86 9.50
C LEU A 40 -2.89 8.06 10.73
N ASP A 41 -2.91 7.06 11.60
CA ASP A 41 -3.63 7.09 12.87
C ASP A 41 -2.75 6.49 13.96
N ASN A 42 -2.16 7.36 14.76
CA ASN A 42 -1.25 6.96 15.84
C ASN A 42 -0.14 6.02 15.34
N GLY A 43 0.01 4.84 15.91
CA GLY A 43 1.00 3.83 15.49
C GLY A 43 0.58 3.01 14.28
N THR A 44 -0.61 3.21 13.72
CA THR A 44 -1.15 2.44 12.59
C THR A 44 -1.34 3.31 11.36
N ALA A 45 -1.48 2.68 10.19
CA ALA A 45 -1.92 3.36 8.99
C ALA A 45 -3.02 2.55 8.29
N VAL A 46 -4.05 3.24 7.81
CA VAL A 46 -5.04 2.68 6.90
C VAL A 46 -4.59 3.01 5.49
N VAL A 47 -4.42 1.98 4.67
CA VAL A 47 -3.96 2.11 3.29
C VAL A 47 -5.10 1.70 2.37
N HIS A 48 -5.56 2.64 1.57
CA HIS A 48 -6.53 2.42 0.50
C HIS A 48 -5.79 2.42 -0.83
N VAL A 49 -5.99 1.37 -1.63
CA VAL A 49 -5.34 1.21 -2.93
C VAL A 49 -6.39 1.06 -3.99
N ASN A 50 -6.34 1.90 -5.03
CA ASN A 50 -7.10 1.74 -6.25
C ASN A 50 -6.18 1.18 -7.34
N TYR A 51 -6.68 0.19 -8.05
CA TYR A 51 -5.95 -0.50 -9.10
C TYR A 51 -6.90 -1.09 -10.14
N SER A 52 -6.36 -1.33 -11.32
CA SER A 52 -7.03 -2.11 -12.34
C SER A 52 -6.39 -3.49 -12.48
N VAL A 53 -7.21 -4.45 -12.80
CA VAL A 53 -6.79 -5.83 -13.10
C VAL A 53 -7.10 -6.12 -14.55
N ASP A 54 -6.17 -6.73 -15.27
CA ASP A 54 -6.37 -7.16 -16.65
C ASP A 54 -7.61 -8.03 -16.82
N GLU A 55 -8.37 -7.79 -17.89
CA GLU A 55 -9.67 -8.44 -18.11
C GLU A 55 -9.57 -9.97 -18.18
N GLY A 56 -8.53 -10.49 -18.83
CA GLY A 56 -8.28 -11.93 -18.89
C GLY A 56 -8.07 -12.56 -17.52
N THR A 57 -7.42 -11.83 -16.63
CA THR A 57 -7.08 -12.28 -15.26
C THR A 57 -8.27 -12.13 -14.30
N ARG A 58 -9.20 -11.21 -14.53
CA ARG A 58 -10.43 -11.06 -13.71
C ARG A 58 -11.23 -12.35 -13.62
N PHE A 59 -11.35 -13.09 -14.72
CA PHE A 59 -12.05 -14.36 -14.74
C PHE A 59 -11.36 -15.42 -13.88
N ILE A 60 -10.02 -15.43 -13.84
CA ILE A 60 -9.23 -16.34 -13.01
C ILE A 60 -9.49 -16.07 -11.53
N PHE A 61 -9.55 -14.82 -11.10
CA PHE A 61 -9.88 -14.47 -9.72
C PHE A 61 -11.28 -14.85 -9.29
N PHE A 62 -12.21 -14.80 -10.24
CA PHE A 62 -13.57 -15.26 -9.98
C PHE A 62 -13.62 -16.77 -9.71
N LEU A 63 -12.78 -17.55 -10.40
CA LEU A 63 -12.73 -19.02 -10.25
C LEU A 63 -11.86 -19.48 -9.08
N LEU A 64 -10.67 -18.87 -8.91
CA LEU A 64 -9.64 -19.33 -7.95
C LEU A 64 -9.64 -18.53 -6.64
N GLY A 65 -10.45 -17.47 -6.55
CA GLY A 65 -10.49 -16.60 -5.38
C GLY A 65 -9.42 -15.50 -5.39
N LYS A 66 -9.47 -14.63 -4.38
CA LYS A 66 -8.69 -13.39 -4.30
C LYS A 66 -7.34 -13.53 -3.56
N GLN A 67 -6.91 -14.75 -3.23
CA GLN A 67 -5.72 -14.93 -2.39
C GLN A 67 -4.43 -14.51 -3.11
N ASP A 68 -4.30 -14.80 -4.39
CA ASP A 68 -3.13 -14.38 -5.17
C ASP A 68 -3.07 -12.86 -5.33
N LEU A 69 -4.21 -12.23 -5.59
CA LEU A 69 -4.35 -10.78 -5.64
C LEU A 69 -3.91 -10.13 -4.32
N LYS A 70 -4.36 -10.68 -3.18
CA LYS A 70 -3.95 -10.22 -1.86
C LYS A 70 -2.43 -10.30 -1.69
N ASN A 71 -1.82 -11.44 -2.01
CA ASN A 71 -0.39 -11.65 -1.87
C ASN A 71 0.43 -10.70 -2.75
N LYS A 72 -0.05 -10.43 -3.97
CA LYS A 72 0.61 -9.49 -4.89
C LYS A 72 0.49 -8.05 -4.42
N LEU A 73 -0.67 -7.63 -3.95
CA LEU A 73 -0.85 -6.27 -3.38
C LEU A 73 0.06 -6.05 -2.16
N LEU A 74 0.17 -7.01 -1.25
CA LEU A 74 1.08 -6.93 -0.12
C LEU A 74 2.55 -6.80 -0.58
N LYS A 75 2.94 -7.51 -1.63
CA LYS A 75 4.27 -7.37 -2.22
C LYS A 75 4.48 -6.02 -2.90
N ILE A 76 3.48 -5.51 -3.63
CA ILE A 76 3.53 -4.19 -4.28
C ILE A 76 3.74 -3.09 -3.24
N LEU A 77 2.95 -3.12 -2.17
CA LEU A 77 2.99 -2.12 -1.11
C LEU A 77 4.19 -2.26 -0.19
N ASN A 78 4.78 -3.45 -0.10
CA ASN A 78 6.02 -3.75 0.63
C ASN A 78 5.99 -3.40 2.13
N TYR A 79 4.86 -3.62 2.79
CA TYR A 79 4.74 -3.50 4.24
C TYR A 79 4.96 -4.85 4.92
N ASP A 80 5.76 -4.88 5.98
CA ASP A 80 6.05 -6.10 6.74
C ASP A 80 4.87 -6.56 7.59
N ASP A 81 4.13 -5.63 8.18
CA ASP A 81 3.03 -5.91 9.11
C ASP A 81 1.71 -5.30 8.60
N ALA A 82 1.25 -5.79 7.45
CA ALA A 82 0.02 -5.34 6.83
C ALA A 82 -1.05 -6.43 6.82
N ARG A 83 -2.28 -6.06 7.16
CA ARG A 83 -3.45 -6.93 7.11
C ARG A 83 -4.51 -6.39 6.16
N VAL A 84 -4.84 -7.16 5.15
CA VAL A 84 -5.92 -6.82 4.22
C VAL A 84 -7.26 -6.96 4.93
N GLN A 85 -8.01 -5.88 4.99
CA GLN A 85 -9.37 -5.80 5.55
C GLN A 85 -10.41 -6.15 4.50
N ARG A 86 -10.27 -5.53 3.34
CA ARG A 86 -11.17 -5.70 2.21
C ARG A 86 -10.37 -5.76 0.93
N ILE A 87 -10.80 -6.58 -0.03
CA ILE A 87 -10.22 -6.67 -1.34
C ILE A 87 -11.29 -6.94 -2.39
N ASP A 88 -11.33 -6.10 -3.42
CA ASP A 88 -12.18 -6.21 -4.59
C ASP A 88 -11.33 -6.29 -5.86
N LEU A 89 -11.91 -6.29 -7.05
CA LEU A 89 -11.18 -6.32 -8.32
C LEU A 89 -10.62 -4.96 -8.75
N SER A 90 -10.95 -3.90 -8.02
CA SER A 90 -10.54 -2.52 -8.33
C SER A 90 -10.00 -1.76 -7.12
N SER A 91 -10.18 -2.27 -5.90
CA SER A 91 -9.70 -1.60 -4.70
C SER A 91 -9.40 -2.58 -3.58
N ALA A 92 -8.54 -2.15 -2.65
CA ALA A 92 -8.25 -2.88 -1.42
C ALA A 92 -8.03 -1.90 -0.27
N ASP A 93 -8.48 -2.30 0.92
CA ASP A 93 -8.24 -1.63 2.18
C ASP A 93 -7.35 -2.50 3.05
N LEU A 94 -6.28 -1.91 3.58
CA LEU A 94 -5.33 -2.58 4.45
C LEU A 94 -5.13 -1.78 5.73
N ILE A 95 -4.84 -2.48 6.82
CA ILE A 95 -4.29 -1.87 8.04
C ILE A 95 -2.84 -2.29 8.14
N VAL A 96 -1.96 -1.31 8.31
CA VAL A 96 -0.54 -1.51 8.58
C VAL A 96 -0.33 -1.23 10.07
N TYR A 97 0.12 -2.23 10.80
CA TYR A 97 0.48 -2.11 12.20
C TYR A 97 1.91 -1.59 12.33
N ASN A 98 2.21 -0.93 13.42
CA ASN A 98 3.54 -0.35 13.66
C ASN A 98 4.04 0.53 12.50
N ALA A 99 3.11 1.17 11.78
CA ALA A 99 3.42 2.03 10.65
C ALA A 99 4.19 3.29 11.08
N SER A 100 3.96 3.76 12.30
CA SER A 100 4.59 4.96 12.84
C SER A 100 5.27 4.69 14.18
N LEU A 101 6.43 5.32 14.36
CA LEU A 101 7.20 5.27 15.61
C LEU A 101 6.60 6.28 16.61
N SER A 102 6.35 5.84 17.84
CA SER A 102 5.88 6.73 18.91
C SER A 102 7.06 7.31 19.68
N TYR A 103 7.08 8.63 19.81
CA TYR A 103 8.06 9.38 20.65
C TYR A 103 7.45 9.80 22.00
N GLY A 104 6.26 9.29 22.32
CA GLY A 104 5.54 9.65 23.54
C GLY A 104 4.77 10.97 23.42
N LYS A 105 3.90 11.26 24.40
CA LYS A 105 3.06 12.49 24.45
C LYS A 105 2.25 12.76 23.18
N GLY A 106 1.85 11.69 22.48
CA GLY A 106 1.06 11.82 21.25
C GLY A 106 1.86 12.24 20.02
N VAL A 107 3.18 12.19 20.05
CA VAL A 107 4.05 12.48 18.90
C VAL A 107 4.39 11.20 18.17
N TYR A 108 4.18 11.18 16.85
CA TYR A 108 4.43 10.05 15.96
C TYR A 108 5.28 10.45 14.77
N TRP A 109 6.05 9.49 14.28
CA TRP A 109 6.85 9.62 13.06
C TRP A 109 6.56 8.45 12.12
N TYR A 110 5.98 8.74 10.95
CA TYR A 110 5.86 7.79 9.86
C TYR A 110 7.16 7.84 9.05
N PRO A 111 7.95 6.75 9.00
CA PRO A 111 9.25 6.75 8.33
C PRO A 111 9.11 6.79 6.80
N SER A 112 10.25 6.96 6.12
CA SER A 112 10.33 6.74 4.67
C SER A 112 9.89 5.31 4.34
N HIS A 113 9.20 5.15 3.19
CA HIS A 113 8.68 3.86 2.78
C HIS A 113 8.88 3.65 1.28
N LYS A 114 9.32 2.44 0.88
CA LYS A 114 9.54 2.07 -0.51
C LYS A 114 8.48 1.08 -0.99
N PHE A 115 7.93 1.38 -2.15
CA PHE A 115 7.01 0.50 -2.88
C PHE A 115 7.79 -0.31 -3.92
N ASN A 116 7.30 -1.48 -4.30
CA ASN A 116 7.93 -2.31 -5.32
C ASN A 116 7.46 -1.97 -6.76
N VAL A 117 6.62 -0.96 -6.90
CA VAL A 117 6.16 -0.43 -8.19
C VAL A 117 6.11 1.10 -8.13
N VAL A 118 6.02 1.74 -9.29
CA VAL A 118 5.72 3.18 -9.36
C VAL A 118 4.27 3.40 -8.96
N ILE A 119 4.01 4.30 -8.01
CA ILE A 119 2.68 4.73 -7.61
C ILE A 119 2.35 6.02 -8.37
N PRO A 120 1.38 6.02 -9.29
CA PRO A 120 1.05 7.21 -10.09
C PRO A 120 0.58 8.39 -9.22
N LEU A 121 -0.28 8.13 -8.23
CA LEU A 121 -0.72 9.11 -7.26
C LEU A 121 -0.61 8.53 -5.85
N LEU A 122 0.30 9.08 -5.05
CA LEU A 122 0.48 8.74 -3.64
C LEU A 122 -0.03 9.90 -2.79
N THR A 123 -1.02 9.63 -1.92
CA THR A 123 -1.53 10.60 -0.95
C THR A 123 -1.25 10.09 0.46
N ILE A 124 -0.56 10.89 1.27
CA ILE A 124 -0.32 10.58 2.68
C ILE A 124 -1.01 11.64 3.51
N GLN A 125 -1.91 11.20 4.38
CA GLN A 125 -2.72 12.03 5.23
C GLN A 125 -2.43 11.73 6.70
N SER A 126 -2.07 12.76 7.44
CA SER A 126 -2.07 12.77 8.90
C SER A 126 -3.20 13.66 9.41
N PRO A 127 -3.49 13.65 10.71
CA PRO A 127 -4.50 14.56 11.29
C PRO A 127 -4.26 16.04 11.00
N GLN A 128 -3.00 16.46 10.82
CA GLN A 128 -2.66 17.89 10.63
C GLN A 128 -2.31 18.24 9.20
N ALA A 129 -1.96 17.26 8.34
CA ALA A 129 -1.43 17.57 7.01
C ALA A 129 -1.74 16.47 5.99
N THR A 130 -1.88 16.87 4.74
CA THR A 130 -1.97 15.96 3.59
C THR A 130 -0.85 16.29 2.62
N ARG A 131 -0.12 15.27 2.18
CA ARG A 131 0.91 15.36 1.13
C ARG A 131 0.54 14.51 -0.06
N LYS A 132 0.75 15.03 -1.26
CA LYS A 132 0.51 14.31 -2.51
C LYS A 132 1.78 14.24 -3.33
N PHE A 133 2.03 13.10 -3.94
CA PHE A 133 3.19 12.82 -4.76
C PHE A 133 2.72 12.14 -6.04
N ILE A 134 3.44 12.38 -7.14
CA ILE A 134 3.11 11.83 -8.46
C ILE A 134 4.29 10.99 -8.94
N ASN A 135 3.99 9.78 -9.45
CA ASN A 135 4.97 8.86 -10.02
C ASN A 135 6.14 8.54 -9.08
N GLN A 136 5.83 8.13 -7.85
CA GLN A 136 6.84 7.81 -6.84
C GLN A 136 6.97 6.30 -6.62
N THR A 137 8.20 5.85 -6.43
CA THR A 137 8.50 4.49 -5.93
C THR A 137 8.76 4.48 -4.42
N GLU A 138 8.85 5.66 -3.81
CA GLU A 138 9.09 5.79 -2.38
C GLU A 138 8.50 7.08 -1.82
N PHE A 139 8.22 7.06 -0.53
CA PHE A 139 8.02 8.24 0.30
C PHE A 139 9.33 8.54 1.03
N PRO A 140 10.14 9.52 0.58
CA PRO A 140 11.55 9.59 0.97
C PRO A 140 11.80 10.20 2.35
N GLU A 141 11.03 11.20 2.77
CA GLU A 141 11.39 12.06 3.90
C GLU A 141 10.79 11.62 5.25
N GLY A 142 9.79 10.74 5.23
CA GLY A 142 8.98 10.49 6.41
C GLY A 142 8.09 11.68 6.78
N MET A 143 7.26 11.53 7.84
CA MET A 143 6.29 12.54 8.27
C MET A 143 6.02 12.47 9.76
N GLY A 144 6.33 13.57 10.44
CA GLY A 144 5.95 13.75 11.84
C GLY A 144 4.50 14.25 11.97
N PHE A 145 3.78 13.74 12.96
CA PHE A 145 2.42 14.18 13.26
C PHE A 145 2.08 13.99 14.73
N PHE A 146 1.00 14.63 15.17
CA PHE A 146 0.45 14.46 16.51
C PHE A 146 -0.79 13.58 16.45
N ALA A 147 -1.00 12.79 17.51
CA ALA A 147 -2.26 12.10 17.69
C ALA A 147 -3.43 13.10 17.58
N GLU A 148 -4.53 12.71 16.98
CA GLU A 148 -5.77 13.44 17.21
C GLU A 148 -6.04 13.45 18.70
N THR A 149 -6.13 14.65 19.29
CA THR A 149 -6.68 14.80 20.62
C THR A 149 -8.15 14.45 20.47
N GLY A 150 -8.48 13.18 20.72
CA GLY A 150 -9.84 12.69 20.57
C GLY A 150 -10.75 13.60 21.39
N THR A 151 -11.71 14.21 20.74
CA THR A 151 -12.95 14.57 21.43
C THR A 151 -13.39 13.27 22.11
N PRO A 152 -13.42 13.20 23.47
CA PRO A 152 -13.83 11.97 24.13
C PRO A 152 -15.16 11.58 23.52
N ALA A 153 -15.24 10.34 23.00
CA ALA A 153 -16.49 9.81 22.49
C ALA A 153 -17.57 10.17 23.48
N PRO A 154 -18.75 10.67 23.05
CA PRO A 154 -19.81 11.06 23.94
C PRO A 154 -20.06 9.86 24.88
N GLN A 155 -19.69 10.02 26.15
CA GLN A 155 -19.96 9.02 27.15
C GLN A 155 -21.46 8.93 27.21
N VAL A 156 -22.01 7.82 26.71
CA VAL A 156 -23.39 7.45 26.99
C VAL A 156 -23.43 7.28 28.50
N GLN A 157 -23.89 8.31 29.20
CA GLN A 157 -24.21 8.22 30.62
C GLN A 157 -25.36 7.24 30.72
N ALA A 158 -25.03 6.00 30.99
CA ALA A 158 -26.00 5.04 31.50
C ALA A 158 -26.43 5.51 32.89
N GLY A 159 -27.68 5.97 33.04
CA GLY A 159 -28.30 6.21 34.31
C GLY A 159 -28.46 7.69 34.71
N GLY A 160 -29.25 8.43 33.97
CA GLY A 160 -29.90 9.66 34.44
C GLY A 160 -31.36 9.38 34.74
N THR A 161 -31.69 9.15 36.00
CA THR A 161 -33.07 9.12 36.51
C THR A 161 -33.75 10.43 36.16
N ILE A 162 -34.82 10.36 35.37
CA ILE A 162 -35.69 11.50 35.06
C ILE A 162 -36.45 11.83 36.36
N GLN A 163 -36.06 12.90 37.05
CA GLN A 163 -36.90 13.53 38.05
C GLN A 163 -37.95 14.39 37.33
N VAL A 164 -39.18 13.95 37.39
CA VAL A 164 -40.34 14.74 36.98
C VAL A 164 -40.59 15.80 38.07
N PRO A 165 -40.62 17.10 37.74
CA PRO A 165 -41.03 18.10 38.73
C PRO A 165 -42.51 17.97 39.01
N ALA A 166 -42.86 17.83 40.30
CA ALA A 166 -44.23 17.91 40.78
C ALA A 166 -44.70 19.37 40.60
N THR A 167 -45.81 19.54 39.90
CA THR A 167 -46.61 20.77 39.85
C THR A 167 -47.40 20.92 41.12
N GLU A 168 -47.18 22.01 41.83
CA GLU A 168 -48.19 22.67 42.65
C GLU A 168 -48.80 23.87 41.93
#